data_696edac6c9cf0c253ec348071622f310
#
_entry.id   696edac6c9cf0c253ec348071622f310
#
_cell.length_a   1.000
_cell.length_b   1.000
_cell.length_c   1.000
_cell.angle_alpha   90.00
_cell.angle_beta   90.00
_cell.angle_gamma   90.00
#
_symmetry.space_group_name_H-M   'P 1'
#
loop_
_entity.id
_entity.type
_entity.pdbx_description
1 polymer ?
#
loop_
_entity_poly.entity_id
_entity_poly.type
_entity_poly.pdbx_seq_one_letter_code
_entity_poly.pdbx_strand_id
1 'polypeptide(L)'
;MNVFLDDDDYYSFLGLIEENILGEKDYFSSKNLFLPPESSHLRGKKYIRKSLPHGSFEIICFCLMPNHFHLLVRQVGELKISKLMGKVCTSYSKRFNKKYERVGQIFQDQFKSVLVDKNNQLLHLSAYIHTNPEVAGLVEKSENWKFNSYLNFIGKEQYKLCSKNIILEQFSDIQSYKKFVHESVAKIKSVKGLSYALIDLEG
;
A
#
# COMPACT_ATOMS: atom_id res chain seq x y z
N MET A 1 -5.17 12.20 -12.87
CA MET A 1 -5.01 11.06 -13.83
C MET A 1 -4.97 9.77 -13.01
N ASN A 2 -5.61 8.69 -13.49
CA ASN A 2 -5.44 7.39 -12.84
C ASN A 2 -4.02 6.87 -13.06
N VAL A 3 -3.43 6.33 -12.01
CA VAL A 3 -2.09 5.70 -12.02
C VAL A 3 -2.17 4.18 -12.03
N PHE A 4 -3.36 3.61 -11.80
CA PHE A 4 -3.68 2.20 -11.97
C PHE A 4 -4.91 2.11 -12.88
N LEU A 5 -4.79 1.46 -14.02
CA LEU A 5 -5.86 1.38 -15.04
C LEU A 5 -6.51 -0.01 -15.07
N ASP A 6 -5.77 -1.04 -14.69
CA ASP A 6 -6.26 -2.41 -14.57
C ASP A 6 -5.59 -3.15 -13.39
N ASP A 7 -6.03 -4.37 -13.15
CA ASP A 7 -5.54 -5.21 -12.06
C ASP A 7 -4.03 -5.47 -12.12
N ASP A 8 -3.47 -5.63 -13.32
CA ASP A 8 -2.03 -5.87 -13.50
C ASP A 8 -1.18 -4.69 -13.01
N ASP A 9 -1.70 -3.47 -13.12
CA ASP A 9 -1.02 -2.28 -12.62
C ASP A 9 -0.91 -2.31 -11.10
N TYR A 10 -2.00 -2.64 -10.41
CA TYR A 10 -2.01 -2.80 -8.95
C TYR A 10 -1.06 -3.91 -8.49
N TYR A 11 -1.14 -5.09 -9.11
CA TYR A 11 -0.25 -6.20 -8.78
C TYR A 11 1.20 -5.89 -9.11
N SER A 12 1.47 -5.17 -10.20
CA SER A 12 2.81 -4.73 -10.55
C SER A 12 3.40 -3.79 -9.49
N PHE A 13 2.60 -2.87 -8.96
CA PHE A 13 3.03 -1.96 -7.90
C PHE A 13 3.30 -2.70 -6.58
N LEU A 14 2.38 -3.57 -6.15
CA LEU A 14 2.56 -4.41 -4.94
C LEU A 14 3.77 -5.33 -5.05
N GLY A 15 3.98 -5.95 -6.21
CA GLY A 15 5.15 -6.79 -6.45
C GLY A 15 6.48 -6.02 -6.38
N LEU A 16 6.50 -4.75 -6.80
CA LEU A 16 7.67 -3.90 -6.65
C LEU A 16 7.94 -3.51 -5.19
N ILE A 17 6.90 -3.31 -4.39
CA ILE A 17 7.05 -3.10 -2.94
C ILE A 17 7.63 -4.37 -2.31
N GLU A 18 7.02 -5.53 -2.58
CA GLU A 18 7.44 -6.82 -2.05
C GLU A 18 8.91 -7.15 -2.39
N GLU A 19 9.31 -6.98 -3.67
CA GLU A 19 10.68 -7.18 -4.13
C GLU A 19 11.69 -6.35 -3.33
N ASN A 20 11.34 -5.12 -2.97
CA ASN A 20 12.23 -4.21 -2.26
C ASN A 20 12.21 -4.39 -0.73
N ILE A 21 11.24 -5.09 -0.18
CA ILE A 21 11.13 -5.37 1.26
C ILE A 21 11.71 -6.75 1.61
N LEU A 22 11.33 -7.78 0.87
CA LEU A 22 11.76 -9.16 1.13
C LEU A 22 13.20 -9.43 0.66
N GLY A 23 13.75 -8.64 -0.26
CA GLY A 23 15.04 -8.89 -0.86
C GLY A 23 15.02 -10.03 -1.89
N GLU A 24 16.18 -10.23 -2.58
CA GLU A 24 16.23 -11.17 -3.72
C GLU A 24 15.95 -12.63 -3.34
N LYS A 25 16.47 -13.10 -2.20
CA LYS A 25 16.37 -14.52 -1.83
C LYS A 25 14.95 -14.93 -1.48
N ASP A 26 14.27 -14.11 -0.70
CA ASP A 26 12.93 -14.44 -0.21
C ASP A 26 11.86 -14.14 -1.26
N TYR A 27 12.07 -13.13 -2.12
CA TYR A 27 11.19 -12.85 -3.24
C TYR A 27 11.13 -14.00 -4.26
N PHE A 28 12.27 -14.64 -4.56
CA PHE A 28 12.28 -15.81 -5.46
C PHE A 28 11.71 -17.08 -4.83
N SER A 29 11.74 -17.19 -3.48
CA SER A 29 11.13 -18.31 -2.74
C SER A 29 9.62 -18.13 -2.60
N SER A 30 9.14 -16.92 -2.50
CA SER A 30 7.73 -16.56 -2.37
C SER A 30 6.98 -16.52 -3.71
N LYS A 31 7.55 -17.14 -4.75
CA LYS A 31 6.96 -17.18 -6.09
C LYS A 31 5.44 -17.30 -6.05
N ASN A 32 4.77 -16.31 -6.58
CA ASN A 32 3.36 -16.29 -6.99
C ASN A 32 2.31 -15.81 -5.98
N LEU A 33 2.63 -15.00 -4.97
CA LEU A 33 1.61 -14.50 -4.06
C LEU A 33 0.67 -13.45 -4.69
N PHE A 34 1.14 -12.71 -5.71
CA PHE A 34 0.38 -11.58 -6.27
C PHE A 34 0.13 -11.62 -7.78
N LEU A 35 0.80 -12.50 -8.51
CA LEU A 35 0.60 -12.56 -9.95
C LEU A 35 -0.32 -13.73 -10.29
N PRO A 36 -1.45 -13.50 -10.98
CA PRO A 36 -2.23 -14.59 -11.56
C PRO A 36 -1.32 -15.44 -12.45
N PRO A 37 -1.59 -16.76 -12.56
CA PRO A 37 -0.78 -17.69 -13.36
C PRO A 37 -0.59 -17.24 -14.82
N GLU A 38 -1.50 -16.43 -15.34
CA GLU A 38 -1.54 -15.96 -16.72
C GLU A 38 -0.65 -14.72 -16.99
N SER A 39 -0.13 -14.05 -15.97
CA SER A 39 0.74 -12.89 -16.15
C SER A 39 2.21 -13.25 -16.47
N SER A 40 2.41 -14.36 -17.18
CA SER A 40 3.74 -14.86 -17.61
C SER A 40 4.51 -13.88 -18.50
N HIS A 41 3.84 -12.96 -19.19
CA HIS A 41 4.45 -11.91 -20.00
C HIS A 41 5.16 -10.82 -19.18
N LEU A 42 4.85 -10.70 -17.88
CA LEU A 42 5.60 -9.82 -16.96
C LEU A 42 6.97 -10.40 -16.57
N ARG A 43 7.27 -11.66 -16.93
CA ARG A 43 8.55 -12.34 -16.72
C ARG A 43 9.64 -11.92 -17.74
N GLY A 44 9.50 -10.76 -18.40
CA GLY A 44 10.48 -10.26 -19.35
C GLY A 44 11.83 -9.98 -18.70
N LYS A 45 12.88 -10.56 -19.29
CA LYS A 45 14.33 -10.42 -19.04
C LYS A 45 14.72 -9.85 -17.66
N LYS A 46 15.34 -10.72 -16.89
CA LYS A 46 15.97 -10.52 -15.59
C LYS A 46 16.91 -9.29 -15.60
N TYR A 47 16.36 -8.09 -15.49
CA TYR A 47 17.14 -6.97 -15.01
C TYR A 47 17.33 -7.20 -13.51
N ILE A 48 18.48 -7.72 -13.13
CA ILE A 48 18.90 -7.83 -11.72
C ILE A 48 19.05 -6.39 -11.22
N ARG A 49 17.97 -5.82 -10.76
CA ARG A 49 18.00 -4.58 -9.98
C ARG A 49 18.36 -4.99 -8.56
N LYS A 50 19.50 -4.52 -8.08
CA LYS A 50 19.88 -4.73 -6.68
C LYS A 50 18.73 -4.25 -5.80
N SER A 51 18.01 -5.17 -5.15
CA SER A 51 16.96 -4.88 -4.18
C SER A 51 17.53 -4.08 -3.01
N LEU A 52 16.66 -3.48 -2.22
CA LEU A 52 17.11 -2.86 -0.97
C LEU A 52 17.51 -3.96 0.02
N PRO A 53 18.37 -3.65 1.02
CA PRO A 53 18.72 -4.60 2.05
C PRO A 53 17.46 -5.13 2.75
N HIS A 54 17.36 -6.44 2.88
CA HIS A 54 16.24 -7.10 3.57
C HIS A 54 16.04 -6.52 4.98
N GLY A 55 14.79 -6.37 5.40
CA GLY A 55 14.45 -5.86 6.74
C GLY A 55 14.66 -4.37 6.95
N SER A 56 15.01 -3.59 5.90
CA SER A 56 15.12 -2.13 6.04
C SER A 56 13.78 -1.44 6.27
N PHE A 57 12.69 -2.04 5.78
CA PHE A 57 11.33 -1.50 5.86
C PHE A 57 10.32 -2.60 6.11
N GLU A 58 9.23 -2.25 6.76
CA GLU A 58 8.04 -3.09 6.92
C GLU A 58 6.81 -2.31 6.49
N ILE A 59 5.93 -2.94 5.73
CA ILE A 59 4.61 -2.39 5.44
C ILE A 59 3.67 -2.78 6.57
N ILE A 60 3.12 -1.82 7.26
CA ILE A 60 2.11 -2.07 8.29
C ILE A 60 0.75 -2.28 7.61
N CYS A 61 0.29 -1.31 6.82
CA CYS A 61 -0.91 -1.43 6.01
C CYS A 61 -0.81 -0.58 4.74
N PHE A 62 -1.69 -0.85 3.78
CA PHE A 62 -1.75 -0.11 2.53
C PHE A 62 -3.17 -0.06 1.95
N CYS A 63 -3.38 0.91 1.08
CA CYS A 63 -4.51 0.98 0.16
C CYS A 63 -4.05 1.61 -1.16
N LEU A 64 -4.30 0.94 -2.27
CA LEU A 64 -4.05 1.47 -3.61
C LEU A 64 -5.38 1.95 -4.19
N MET A 65 -5.49 3.25 -4.43
CA MET A 65 -6.63 3.92 -5.05
C MET A 65 -6.34 4.11 -6.54
N PRO A 66 -7.34 4.30 -7.41
CA PRO A 66 -7.08 4.42 -8.86
C PRO A 66 -6.06 5.48 -9.26
N ASN A 67 -5.99 6.59 -8.54
CA ASN A 67 -5.16 7.75 -8.86
C ASN A 67 -4.04 8.06 -7.86
N HIS A 68 -3.97 7.35 -6.73
CA HIS A 68 -2.96 7.51 -5.69
C HIS A 68 -2.84 6.24 -4.83
N PHE A 69 -1.96 6.26 -3.84
CA PHE A 69 -1.82 5.16 -2.89
C PHE A 69 -1.48 5.69 -1.49
N HIS A 70 -1.88 4.91 -0.49
CA HIS A 70 -1.51 5.13 0.90
C HIS A 70 -0.69 3.94 1.41
N LEU A 71 0.42 4.23 2.07
CA LEU A 71 1.27 3.23 2.71
C LEU A 71 1.57 3.68 4.14
N LEU A 72 1.37 2.80 5.11
CA LEU A 72 1.90 2.95 6.45
C LEU A 72 3.14 2.07 6.56
N VAL A 73 4.30 2.70 6.68
CA VAL A 73 5.60 2.03 6.59
C VAL A 73 6.40 2.25 7.87
N ARG A 74 6.96 1.17 8.42
CA ARG A 74 7.97 1.24 9.47
C ARG A 74 9.36 1.19 8.85
N GLN A 75 10.18 2.20 9.11
CA GLN A 75 11.59 2.17 8.80
C GLN A 75 12.32 1.45 9.94
N VAL A 76 12.99 0.35 9.63
CA VAL A 76 13.65 -0.50 10.63
C VAL A 76 15.14 -0.14 10.79
N GLY A 77 15.77 0.32 9.71
CA GLY A 77 17.19 0.67 9.69
C GLY A 77 17.44 2.15 9.34
N GLU A 78 18.68 2.45 8.97
CA GLU A 78 19.11 3.82 8.62
C GLU A 78 18.71 4.25 7.21
N LEU A 79 18.23 3.30 6.40
CA LEU A 79 17.89 3.57 5.01
C LEU A 79 16.62 4.43 4.92
N LYS A 80 16.75 5.62 4.33
CA LYS A 80 15.64 6.58 4.23
C LYS A 80 14.50 6.04 3.38
N ILE A 81 13.25 6.31 3.79
CA ILE A 81 12.01 5.96 3.07
C ILE A 81 12.03 6.43 1.61
N SER A 82 12.68 7.56 1.31
CA SER A 82 12.85 8.08 -0.04
C SER A 82 13.55 7.10 -1.00
N LYS A 83 14.41 6.21 -0.48
CA LYS A 83 15.06 5.17 -1.30
C LYS A 83 14.06 4.09 -1.73
N LEU A 84 13.17 3.68 -0.82
CA LEU A 84 12.09 2.74 -1.14
C LEU A 84 11.15 3.36 -2.18
N MET A 85 10.63 4.55 -1.89
CA MET A 85 9.68 5.23 -2.77
C MET A 85 10.28 5.54 -4.13
N GLY A 86 11.52 6.03 -4.18
CA GLY A 86 12.23 6.29 -5.44
C GLY A 86 12.38 5.04 -6.30
N LYS A 87 12.68 3.88 -5.70
CA LYS A 87 12.79 2.62 -6.44
C LYS A 87 11.44 2.12 -6.94
N VAL A 88 10.45 2.06 -6.07
CA VAL A 88 9.10 1.57 -6.40
C VAL A 88 8.48 2.46 -7.48
N CYS A 89 8.37 3.76 -7.23
CA CYS A 89 7.70 4.68 -8.15
C CYS A 89 8.42 4.79 -9.50
N THR A 90 9.77 4.85 -9.53
CA THR A 90 10.52 4.87 -10.80
C THR A 90 10.35 3.58 -11.58
N SER A 91 10.39 2.44 -10.89
CA SER A 91 10.24 1.13 -11.54
C SER A 91 8.84 0.95 -12.10
N TYR A 92 7.85 1.35 -11.32
CA TYR A 92 6.45 1.33 -11.74
C TYR A 92 6.22 2.25 -12.94
N SER A 93 6.65 3.51 -12.88
CA SER A 93 6.52 4.46 -13.99
C SER A 93 7.10 3.94 -15.31
N LYS A 94 8.27 3.29 -15.26
CA LYS A 94 8.87 2.67 -16.44
C LYS A 94 8.03 1.52 -17.02
N ARG A 95 7.45 0.67 -16.14
CA ARG A 95 6.57 -0.44 -16.57
C ARG A 95 5.27 0.09 -17.17
N PHE A 96 4.63 1.01 -16.48
CA PHE A 96 3.38 1.64 -16.91
C PHE A 96 3.55 2.34 -18.26
N ASN A 97 4.57 3.19 -18.42
CA ASN A 97 4.83 3.89 -19.66
C ASN A 97 5.12 2.92 -20.81
N LYS A 98 5.85 1.82 -20.54
CA LYS A 98 6.07 0.77 -21.56
C LYS A 98 4.78 0.06 -21.94
N LYS A 99 3.92 -0.28 -20.95
CA LYS A 99 2.66 -1.00 -21.17
C LYS A 99 1.67 -0.17 -22.00
N TYR A 100 1.60 1.13 -21.71
CA TYR A 100 0.62 2.03 -22.32
C TYR A 100 1.23 2.94 -23.41
N GLU A 101 2.44 2.63 -23.88
CA GLU A 101 3.16 3.38 -24.93
C GLU A 101 3.21 4.90 -24.63
N ARG A 102 3.46 5.26 -23.37
CA ARG A 102 3.50 6.64 -22.89
C ARG A 102 4.91 7.11 -22.59
N VAL A 103 5.07 8.42 -22.57
CA VAL A 103 6.27 9.12 -22.09
C VAL A 103 5.92 10.10 -20.97
N GLY A 104 6.89 10.42 -20.13
CA GLY A 104 6.74 11.41 -19.08
C GLY A 104 6.41 10.83 -17.70
N GLN A 105 6.13 11.73 -16.76
CA GLN A 105 5.88 11.38 -15.36
C GLN A 105 4.45 10.84 -15.19
N ILE A 106 4.31 9.84 -14.32
CA ILE A 106 3.01 9.31 -13.88
C ILE A 106 2.60 9.98 -12.57
N PHE A 107 3.55 10.06 -11.64
CA PHE A 107 3.35 10.77 -10.38
C PHE A 107 3.76 12.23 -10.59
N GLN A 108 2.82 13.16 -10.35
CA GLN A 108 3.01 14.59 -10.61
C GLN A 108 4.02 15.22 -9.64
N ASP A 109 3.94 14.81 -8.36
CA ASP A 109 4.74 15.37 -7.27
C ASP A 109 5.60 14.32 -6.59
N GLN A 110 6.48 14.78 -5.72
CA GLN A 110 7.17 13.91 -4.78
C GLN A 110 6.16 13.30 -3.82
N PHE A 111 6.44 12.06 -3.34
CA PHE A 111 5.61 11.46 -2.31
C PHE A 111 5.61 12.32 -1.05
N LYS A 112 4.46 12.43 -0.43
CA LYS A 112 4.28 13.10 0.85
C LYS A 112 4.41 12.09 1.97
N SER A 113 5.03 12.47 3.08
CA SER A 113 5.16 11.60 4.24
C SER A 113 4.98 12.37 5.53
N VAL A 114 4.27 11.77 6.46
CA VAL A 114 4.07 12.27 7.83
C VAL A 114 4.68 11.27 8.80
N LEU A 115 5.46 11.77 9.76
CA LEU A 115 5.98 10.92 10.83
C LEU A 115 4.85 10.55 11.79
N VAL A 116 4.72 9.27 12.07
CA VAL A 116 3.77 8.73 13.05
C VAL A 116 4.55 8.39 14.31
N ASP A 117 4.40 9.22 15.34
CA ASP A 117 5.12 9.11 16.63
C ASP A 117 4.19 8.75 17.81
N LYS A 118 2.86 8.80 17.58
CA LYS A 118 1.86 8.52 18.62
C LYS A 118 1.07 7.27 18.27
N ASN A 119 0.91 6.41 19.26
CA ASN A 119 0.18 5.16 19.10
C ASN A 119 -1.29 5.38 18.66
N ASN A 120 -1.96 6.37 19.22
CA ASN A 120 -3.33 6.70 18.83
C ASN A 120 -3.40 7.13 17.34
N GLN A 121 -2.43 7.91 16.87
CA GLN A 121 -2.31 8.28 15.46
C GLN A 121 -2.09 7.05 14.57
N LEU A 122 -1.24 6.10 15.00
CA LEU A 122 -0.98 4.84 14.29
C LEU A 122 -2.28 4.06 14.04
N LEU A 123 -3.12 3.90 15.09
CA LEU A 123 -4.40 3.19 14.99
C LEU A 123 -5.39 3.90 14.07
N HIS A 124 -5.55 5.22 14.24
CA HIS A 124 -6.47 5.99 13.40
C HIS A 124 -6.03 6.04 11.93
N LEU A 125 -4.73 6.13 11.65
CA LEU A 125 -4.21 6.06 10.28
C LEU A 125 -4.44 4.69 9.66
N SER A 126 -4.31 3.61 10.42
CA SER A 126 -4.63 2.27 9.88
C SER A 126 -6.09 2.17 9.46
N ALA A 127 -7.00 2.68 10.29
CA ALA A 127 -8.43 2.72 9.96
C ALA A 127 -8.70 3.63 8.75
N TYR A 128 -8.10 4.82 8.70
CA TYR A 128 -8.21 5.74 7.56
C TYR A 128 -7.77 5.08 6.25
N ILE A 129 -6.59 4.46 6.24
CA ILE A 129 -6.06 3.78 5.04
C ILE A 129 -7.01 2.67 4.58
N HIS A 130 -7.51 1.86 5.52
CA HIS A 130 -8.41 0.76 5.22
C HIS A 130 -9.79 1.21 4.73
N THR A 131 -10.29 2.35 5.21
CA THR A 131 -11.63 2.86 4.84
C THR A 131 -11.64 3.77 3.64
N ASN A 132 -10.47 4.16 3.12
CA ASN A 132 -10.34 5.12 2.02
C ASN A 132 -11.22 4.78 0.80
N PRO A 133 -11.28 3.52 0.28
CA PRO A 133 -12.11 3.18 -0.87
C PRO A 133 -13.61 3.35 -0.60
N GLU A 134 -14.06 3.02 0.61
CA GLU A 134 -15.45 3.17 1.03
C GLU A 134 -15.83 4.65 1.23
N VAL A 135 -14.93 5.42 1.83
CA VAL A 135 -15.11 6.87 2.03
C VAL A 135 -15.11 7.61 0.70
N ALA A 136 -14.31 7.16 -0.28
CA ALA A 136 -14.28 7.70 -1.63
C ALA A 136 -15.46 7.25 -2.51
N GLY A 137 -16.30 6.32 -2.03
CA GLY A 137 -17.45 5.81 -2.78
C GLY A 137 -17.11 4.85 -3.90
N LEU A 138 -15.89 4.26 -3.90
CA LEU A 138 -15.49 3.26 -4.89
C LEU A 138 -16.13 1.89 -4.62
N VAL A 139 -16.43 1.61 -3.36
CA VAL A 139 -17.09 0.40 -2.89
C VAL A 139 -18.06 0.73 -1.76
N GLU A 140 -19.05 -0.13 -1.53
CA GLU A 140 -20.01 0.04 -0.42
C GLU A 140 -19.38 -0.27 0.95
N LYS A 141 -18.45 -1.23 0.98
CA LYS A 141 -17.72 -1.66 2.18
C LYS A 141 -16.25 -1.81 1.86
N SER A 142 -15.40 -1.41 2.80
CA SER A 142 -13.94 -1.47 2.66
C SER A 142 -13.42 -2.88 2.33
N GLU A 143 -14.10 -3.93 2.79
CA GLU A 143 -13.75 -5.33 2.51
C GLU A 143 -14.00 -5.76 1.06
N ASN A 144 -14.70 -4.95 0.26
CA ASN A 144 -14.95 -5.21 -1.15
C ASN A 144 -13.84 -4.65 -2.07
N TRP A 145 -12.88 -3.90 -1.51
CA TRP A 145 -11.76 -3.36 -2.27
C TRP A 145 -10.54 -4.28 -2.17
N LYS A 146 -10.26 -5.03 -3.21
CA LYS A 146 -9.21 -6.06 -3.20
C LYS A 146 -7.78 -5.51 -3.09
N PHE A 147 -7.53 -4.26 -3.48
CA PHE A 147 -6.20 -3.63 -3.40
C PHE A 147 -5.99 -2.86 -2.10
N ASN A 148 -6.45 -3.47 -1.01
CA ASN A 148 -6.41 -2.93 0.33
C ASN A 148 -5.98 -4.04 1.30
N SER A 149 -5.06 -3.74 2.20
CA SER A 149 -4.61 -4.69 3.23
C SER A 149 -5.68 -5.00 4.29
N TYR A 150 -6.84 -4.34 4.29
CA TYR A 150 -7.91 -4.56 5.28
C TYR A 150 -8.31 -6.03 5.42
N LEU A 151 -8.39 -6.76 4.31
CA LEU A 151 -8.73 -8.19 4.33
C LEU A 151 -7.76 -9.02 5.18
N ASN A 152 -6.48 -8.67 5.19
CA ASN A 152 -5.48 -9.32 6.03
C ASN A 152 -5.74 -9.09 7.54
N PHE A 153 -6.23 -7.90 7.87
CA PHE A 153 -6.52 -7.51 9.25
C PHE A 153 -7.79 -8.16 9.80
N ILE A 154 -8.73 -8.52 8.93
CA ILE A 154 -9.98 -9.17 9.33
C ILE A 154 -9.96 -10.70 9.15
N GLY A 155 -8.76 -11.30 8.99
CA GLY A 155 -8.58 -12.75 8.92
C GLY A 155 -8.86 -13.38 7.55
N LYS A 156 -9.09 -12.58 6.52
CA LYS A 156 -9.21 -13.02 5.11
C LYS A 156 -7.88 -12.77 4.40
N GLU A 157 -6.86 -13.58 4.67
CA GLU A 157 -5.51 -13.33 4.15
C GLU A 157 -5.47 -13.28 2.63
N GLN A 158 -4.98 -12.17 2.09
CA GLN A 158 -4.64 -12.00 0.68
C GLN A 158 -3.16 -11.72 0.47
N TYR A 159 -2.51 -11.00 1.42
CA TYR A 159 -1.18 -10.46 1.23
C TYR A 159 -0.28 -10.77 2.42
N LYS A 160 0.84 -11.46 2.21
CA LYS A 160 1.84 -11.69 3.27
C LYS A 160 2.74 -10.48 3.53
N LEU A 161 2.55 -9.41 2.80
CA LEU A 161 3.38 -8.21 2.83
C LEU A 161 3.29 -7.42 4.14
N CYS A 162 2.17 -7.54 4.90
CA CYS A 162 1.87 -6.65 6.00
C CYS A 162 2.30 -7.18 7.37
N SER A 163 3.07 -6.38 8.11
CA SER A 163 3.39 -6.57 9.53
C SER A 163 2.25 -6.05 10.40
N LYS A 164 1.11 -6.77 10.41
CA LYS A 164 -0.16 -6.32 11.03
C LYS A 164 -0.17 -6.36 12.56
N ASN A 165 0.74 -7.09 13.18
CA ASN A 165 0.73 -7.37 14.62
C ASN A 165 0.83 -6.09 15.46
N ILE A 166 1.64 -5.13 15.05
CA ILE A 166 1.79 -3.85 15.76
C ILE A 166 0.46 -3.10 15.97
N ILE A 167 -0.53 -3.36 15.10
CA ILE A 167 -1.89 -2.83 15.21
C ILE A 167 -2.79 -3.81 15.95
N LEU A 168 -2.84 -5.08 15.49
CA LEU A 168 -3.84 -6.05 15.97
C LEU A 168 -3.64 -6.45 17.44
N GLU A 169 -2.43 -6.46 17.95
CA GLU A 169 -2.12 -6.75 19.37
C GLU A 169 -2.69 -5.70 20.34
N GLN A 170 -3.16 -4.55 19.83
CA GLN A 170 -3.77 -3.50 20.63
C GLN A 170 -5.31 -3.65 20.76
N PHE A 171 -5.86 -4.67 20.12
CA PHE A 171 -7.28 -5.01 20.18
C PHE A 171 -7.45 -6.38 20.83
N SER A 172 -8.56 -6.55 21.54
CA SER A 172 -8.86 -7.84 22.18
C SER A 172 -9.03 -8.98 21.17
N ASP A 173 -9.52 -8.66 19.99
CA ASP A 173 -9.76 -9.59 18.89
C ASP A 173 -9.96 -8.85 17.55
N ILE A 174 -10.10 -9.63 16.49
CA ILE A 174 -10.33 -9.11 15.12
C ILE A 174 -11.67 -8.35 15.04
N GLN A 175 -12.70 -8.76 15.79
CA GLN A 175 -14.01 -8.09 15.75
C GLN A 175 -13.93 -6.69 16.37
N SER A 176 -13.16 -6.53 17.43
CA SER A 176 -12.87 -5.23 18.05
C SER A 176 -12.18 -4.28 17.07
N TYR A 177 -11.21 -4.78 16.29
CA TYR A 177 -10.59 -3.99 15.21
C TYR A 177 -11.60 -3.64 14.10
N LYS A 178 -12.42 -4.60 13.65
CA LYS A 178 -13.49 -4.33 12.67
C LYS A 178 -14.43 -3.23 13.15
N LYS A 179 -14.88 -3.31 14.40
CA LYS A 179 -15.76 -2.30 15.01
C LYS A 179 -15.09 -0.92 15.00
N PHE A 180 -13.83 -0.84 15.41
CA PHE A 180 -13.03 0.39 15.39
C PHE A 180 -12.95 1.01 13.99
N VAL A 181 -12.70 0.18 12.97
CA VAL A 181 -12.63 0.63 11.56
C VAL A 181 -14.01 1.15 11.10
N HIS A 182 -15.10 0.43 11.39
CA HIS A 182 -16.46 0.85 11.02
C HIS A 182 -16.86 2.18 11.69
N GLU A 183 -16.58 2.35 12.97
CA GLU A 183 -16.84 3.60 13.68
C GLU A 183 -16.02 4.77 13.10
N SER A 184 -14.83 4.48 12.59
CA SER A 184 -13.99 5.46 11.92
C SER A 184 -14.58 5.93 10.60
N VAL A 185 -15.27 5.07 9.82
CA VAL A 185 -15.95 5.46 8.57
C VAL A 185 -16.93 6.60 8.82
N ALA A 186 -17.80 6.46 9.81
CA ALA A 186 -18.81 7.48 10.14
C ALA A 186 -18.15 8.81 10.52
N LYS A 187 -17.11 8.76 11.35
CA LYS A 187 -16.34 9.94 11.75
C LYS A 187 -15.64 10.60 10.56
N ILE A 188 -14.97 9.82 9.70
CA ILE A 188 -14.27 10.34 8.52
C ILE A 188 -15.25 10.94 7.53
N LYS A 189 -16.39 10.30 7.28
CA LYS A 189 -17.46 10.84 6.40
C LYS A 189 -18.06 12.14 6.95
N SER A 190 -18.25 12.25 8.28
CA SER A 190 -18.77 13.49 8.91
C SER A 190 -17.74 14.62 8.93
N VAL A 191 -16.45 14.31 8.94
CA VAL A 191 -15.33 15.28 9.01
C VAL A 191 -14.75 15.59 7.62
N LYS A 192 -15.33 15.03 6.54
CA LYS A 192 -14.87 15.25 5.14
C LYS A 192 -14.78 16.73 4.69
N GLY A 193 -14.81 17.64 5.66
CA GLY A 193 -14.56 19.07 5.47
C GLY A 193 -13.33 19.62 6.21
N LEU A 194 -12.75 18.98 7.22
CA LEU A 194 -11.84 19.76 8.07
C LEU A 194 -10.51 19.14 8.54
N SER A 195 -10.29 17.87 8.70
CA SER A 195 -9.03 17.48 9.33
C SER A 195 -8.27 16.30 8.72
N TYR A 196 -8.91 15.40 7.99
CA TYR A 196 -8.18 14.35 7.26
C TYR A 196 -7.69 14.83 5.89
N ALA A 197 -8.32 15.87 5.37
CA ALA A 197 -7.79 16.69 4.29
C ALA A 197 -6.39 17.26 4.58
N LEU A 198 -5.99 17.41 5.84
CA LEU A 198 -4.65 17.87 6.20
C LEU A 198 -3.55 16.87 5.83
N ILE A 199 -3.83 15.55 5.87
CA ILE A 199 -2.85 14.55 5.42
C ILE A 199 -2.74 14.55 3.88
N ASP A 200 -3.85 14.86 3.18
CA ASP A 200 -3.90 14.95 1.72
C ASP A 200 -3.69 16.39 1.20
N LEU A 201 -3.79 17.42 2.05
CA LEU A 201 -3.74 18.83 1.67
C LEU A 201 -2.49 19.58 2.15
N GLU A 202 -1.73 19.07 3.13
CA GLU A 202 -0.41 19.60 3.47
C GLU A 202 0.66 19.04 2.53
N GLY A 203 0.54 19.43 1.28
CA GLY A 203 1.48 19.12 0.27
C GLY A 203 1.42 20.10 -0.85
#